data_3a4a5db75695ee950d0ae1f4604938e8
#
_entry.id   3a4a5db75695ee950d0ae1f4604938e8
#
_cell.length_a   1.000
_cell.length_b   1.000
_cell.length_c   1.000
_cell.angle_alpha   90.00
_cell.angle_beta   90.00
_cell.angle_gamma   90.00
#
_symmetry.space_group_name_H-M   'P 1'
#
loop_
_entity.id
_entity.type
_entity.pdbx_description
1 polymer ?
#
loop_
_entity_poly.entity_id
_entity_poly.type
_entity_poly.pdbx_seq_one_letter_code
_entity_poly.pdbx_strand_id
1 'polypeptide(L)'
;MPAGMFRKVQDSEGEKYLEKAIRLDKYLADMGKGTRTELKEMIRKGRIKVNGTIVKKPEMKIKKGEDTICLDNAPVEYVELEYYLLNKPQGVISATEDRRRKTVVDLIDEKSRKDLFPVGRLDIDTEGLLLITNDGALAHRLLAPGHHVDKVYEARCEGFVPDEAVQKFREGMTLADGLSCMPAELEILERRTEDQKTGTAAESLVRLTLHEGKFHQVKRMMEEVGCPVLHLKRLSMGPLKLDDTLKTGEYRKLTDKEREL
;
A
#
# COMPACT_ATOMS: atom_id res chain seq x y z
N MET A 1 -13.30 9.53 16.76
CA MET A 1 -13.02 9.41 18.21
C MET A 1 -12.71 7.97 18.57
N PRO A 2 -11.67 7.66 19.39
CA PRO A 2 -10.80 8.54 20.16
C PRO A 2 -9.32 8.36 19.84
N ALA A 3 -8.59 9.47 19.95
CA ALA A 3 -7.14 9.50 20.01
C ALA A 3 -6.64 8.73 21.25
N GLY A 4 -5.65 7.85 21.05
CA GLY A 4 -4.98 7.15 22.14
C GLY A 4 -4.31 8.14 23.09
N MET A 5 -4.76 8.15 24.33
CA MET A 5 -4.42 9.04 25.41
C MET A 5 -2.97 8.74 25.85
N PHE A 6 -2.02 9.57 25.39
CA PHE A 6 -0.66 9.61 25.98
C PHE A 6 -0.74 10.34 27.34
N ARG A 7 -0.36 9.66 28.39
CA ARG A 7 -0.21 10.28 29.72
C ARG A 7 1.15 10.94 29.79
N LYS A 8 1.22 12.28 29.83
CA LYS A 8 2.45 13.03 30.09
C LYS A 8 2.81 12.90 31.59
N VAL A 9 4.06 12.50 31.84
CA VAL A 9 4.67 12.67 33.15
C VAL A 9 5.81 13.68 32.94
N GLN A 10 5.72 14.83 33.61
CA GLN A 10 6.79 15.84 33.61
C GLN A 10 7.86 15.42 34.62
N ASP A 11 9.04 15.11 34.12
CA ASP A 11 10.29 15.12 34.86
C ASP A 11 11.32 15.94 34.08
N SER A 12 12.18 16.64 34.77
CA SER A 12 13.06 17.72 34.34
C SER A 12 14.25 17.32 33.45
N GLU A 13 14.21 16.15 32.81
CA GLU A 13 15.23 15.68 31.87
C GLU A 13 14.53 14.99 30.67
N GLY A 14 14.26 15.76 29.60
CA GLY A 14 13.87 15.27 28.28
C GLY A 14 12.60 14.42 28.23
N GLU A 15 11.63 14.77 27.41
CA GLU A 15 10.38 14.00 27.21
C GLU A 15 10.69 12.54 26.81
N LYS A 16 10.78 11.63 27.78
CA LYS A 16 10.72 10.19 27.54
C LYS A 16 9.26 9.79 27.39
N TYR A 17 8.83 9.53 26.17
CA TYR A 17 7.58 8.81 25.93
C TYR A 17 7.73 7.41 26.55
N LEU A 18 6.99 7.13 27.63
CA LEU A 18 6.90 5.78 28.20
C LEU A 18 6.30 4.86 27.14
N GLU A 19 7.14 4.10 26.44
CA GLU A 19 6.69 3.10 25.48
C GLU A 19 5.76 2.11 26.19
N LYS A 20 4.57 1.96 25.63
CA LYS A 20 3.52 1.11 26.18
C LYS A 20 4.00 -0.34 26.16
N ALA A 21 4.21 -0.93 27.35
CA ALA A 21 4.62 -2.33 27.46
C ALA A 21 3.65 -3.24 26.69
N ILE A 22 4.19 -4.12 25.84
CA ILE A 22 3.45 -5.05 24.99
C ILE A 22 3.49 -6.46 25.60
N ARG A 23 2.46 -7.26 25.36
CA ARG A 23 2.46 -8.68 25.76
C ARG A 23 3.45 -9.47 24.89
N LEU A 24 4.17 -10.41 25.49
CA LEU A 24 5.14 -11.27 24.80
C LEU A 24 4.51 -12.06 23.65
N ASP A 25 3.31 -12.65 23.84
CA ASP A 25 2.59 -13.37 22.80
C ASP A 25 2.20 -12.46 21.64
N LYS A 26 1.88 -11.18 21.90
CA LYS A 26 1.59 -10.19 20.88
C LYS A 26 2.85 -9.76 20.12
N TYR A 27 3.94 -9.47 20.85
CA TYR A 27 5.23 -9.11 20.28
C TYR A 27 5.69 -10.14 19.21
N LEU A 28 5.68 -11.42 19.57
CA LEU A 28 6.07 -12.50 18.68
C LEU A 28 5.10 -12.71 17.51
N ALA A 29 3.79 -12.51 17.75
CA ALA A 29 2.79 -12.60 16.70
C ALA A 29 2.92 -11.46 15.68
N ASP A 30 3.14 -10.22 16.15
CA ASP A 30 3.37 -9.06 15.31
C ASP A 30 4.61 -9.28 14.39
N MET A 31 5.64 -9.96 14.92
CA MET A 31 6.86 -10.32 14.19
C MET A 31 6.73 -11.63 13.38
N GLY A 32 5.52 -12.11 13.13
CA GLY A 32 5.27 -13.26 12.25
C GLY A 32 5.83 -14.60 12.73
N LYS A 33 6.17 -14.74 14.03
CA LYS A 33 6.78 -15.98 14.58
C LYS A 33 5.79 -17.11 14.82
N GLY A 34 4.52 -16.90 14.53
CA GLY A 34 3.42 -17.87 14.63
C GLY A 34 2.10 -17.24 14.97
N THR A 35 1.05 -18.05 14.99
CA THR A 35 -0.27 -17.64 15.51
C THR A 35 -0.21 -17.47 17.03
N ARG A 36 -1.12 -16.69 17.60
CA ARG A 36 -1.18 -16.49 19.07
C ARG A 36 -1.32 -17.80 19.85
N THR A 37 -2.02 -18.79 19.29
CA THR A 37 -2.19 -20.11 19.92
C THR A 37 -0.88 -20.89 19.92
N GLU A 38 -0.20 -20.97 18.80
CA GLU A 38 1.11 -21.62 18.68
C GLU A 38 2.16 -20.94 19.58
N LEU A 39 2.19 -19.63 19.60
CA LEU A 39 3.11 -18.86 20.43
C LEU A 39 2.90 -19.09 21.94
N LYS A 40 1.65 -19.18 22.38
CA LYS A 40 1.34 -19.53 23.78
C LYS A 40 1.91 -20.93 24.13
N GLU A 41 1.80 -21.89 23.23
CA GLU A 41 2.35 -23.21 23.41
C GLU A 41 3.89 -23.18 23.41
N MET A 42 4.52 -22.51 22.46
CA MET A 42 5.98 -22.34 22.38
C MET A 42 6.55 -21.70 23.67
N ILE A 43 5.88 -20.64 24.18
CA ILE A 43 6.28 -19.96 25.42
C ILE A 43 6.17 -20.93 26.61
N ARG A 44 5.08 -21.68 26.75
CA ARG A 44 4.90 -22.65 27.83
C ARG A 44 5.92 -23.78 27.77
N LYS A 45 6.33 -24.20 26.55
CA LYS A 45 7.41 -25.18 26.34
C LYS A 45 8.82 -24.64 26.61
N GLY A 46 8.96 -23.37 26.97
CA GLY A 46 10.24 -22.76 27.32
C GLY A 46 11.15 -22.44 26.15
N ARG A 47 10.62 -22.30 24.92
CA ARG A 47 11.37 -21.94 23.72
C ARG A 47 11.74 -20.46 23.64
N ILE A 48 11.11 -19.61 24.48
CA ILE A 48 11.30 -18.17 24.49
C ILE A 48 12.16 -17.75 25.68
N LYS A 49 13.15 -16.91 25.42
CA LYS A 49 13.95 -16.21 26.42
C LYS A 49 13.68 -14.72 26.37
N VAL A 50 13.58 -14.10 27.54
CA VAL A 50 13.55 -12.66 27.73
C VAL A 50 14.75 -12.29 28.60
N ASN A 51 15.63 -11.43 28.11
CA ASN A 51 16.88 -11.06 28.80
C ASN A 51 17.70 -12.29 29.25
N GLY A 52 17.82 -13.27 28.38
CA GLY A 52 18.54 -14.53 28.61
C GLY A 52 17.80 -15.56 29.47
N THR A 53 16.67 -15.22 30.12
CA THR A 53 15.92 -16.13 31.02
C THR A 53 14.72 -16.74 30.32
N ILE A 54 14.51 -18.05 30.48
CA ILE A 54 13.34 -18.76 29.93
C ILE A 54 12.06 -18.25 30.59
N VAL A 55 11.08 -17.87 29.74
CA VAL A 55 9.77 -17.39 30.19
C VAL A 55 8.68 -18.38 29.77
N LYS A 56 7.73 -18.65 30.68
CA LYS A 56 6.58 -19.56 30.46
C LYS A 56 5.20 -18.86 30.51
N LYS A 57 5.17 -17.54 30.71
CA LYS A 57 3.94 -16.73 30.81
C LYS A 57 3.72 -15.93 29.51
N PRO A 58 2.78 -16.31 28.63
CA PRO A 58 2.52 -15.61 27.35
C PRO A 58 2.09 -14.15 27.52
N GLU A 59 1.42 -13.85 28.63
CA GLU A 59 0.92 -12.51 28.98
C GLU A 59 1.97 -11.59 29.62
N MET A 60 3.21 -12.07 29.83
CA MET A 60 4.30 -11.24 30.36
C MET A 60 4.40 -9.94 29.57
N LYS A 61 4.51 -8.83 30.27
CA LYS A 61 4.74 -7.51 29.68
C LYS A 61 6.23 -7.35 29.42
N ILE A 62 6.55 -6.90 28.23
CA ILE A 62 7.92 -6.59 27.77
C ILE A 62 7.97 -5.16 27.24
N LYS A 63 9.13 -4.55 27.32
CA LYS A 63 9.40 -3.21 26.80
C LYS A 63 10.16 -3.34 25.49
N LYS A 64 9.61 -2.73 24.44
CA LYS A 64 10.27 -2.68 23.13
C LYS A 64 11.57 -1.90 23.24
N GLY A 65 12.62 -2.37 22.57
CA GLY A 65 13.92 -1.69 22.55
C GLY A 65 14.75 -1.83 23.84
N GLU A 66 14.13 -2.21 24.99
CA GLU A 66 14.86 -2.47 26.24
C GLU A 66 15.06 -3.98 26.47
N ASP A 67 13.99 -4.78 26.28
CA ASP A 67 14.05 -6.22 26.50
C ASP A 67 14.54 -6.98 25.25
N THR A 68 15.51 -7.87 25.47
CA THR A 68 16.01 -8.78 24.42
C THR A 68 15.17 -10.04 24.37
N ILE A 69 14.53 -10.31 23.24
CA ILE A 69 13.69 -11.46 23.03
C ILE A 69 14.37 -12.45 22.10
N CYS A 70 14.41 -13.74 22.50
CA CYS A 70 14.92 -14.82 21.63
C CYS A 70 13.89 -15.93 21.52
N LEU A 71 13.70 -16.44 20.31
CA LEU A 71 12.99 -17.69 20.01
C LEU A 71 14.03 -18.75 19.59
N ASP A 72 14.09 -19.86 20.32
CA ASP A 72 15.07 -20.94 20.10
C ASP A 72 16.53 -20.44 20.01
N ASN A 73 16.88 -19.47 20.85
CA ASN A 73 18.14 -18.72 20.91
C ASN A 73 18.41 -17.76 19.75
N ALA A 74 17.55 -17.68 18.74
CA ALA A 74 17.62 -16.67 17.69
C ALA A 74 16.96 -15.36 18.17
N PRO A 75 17.63 -14.19 18.06
CA PRO A 75 17.04 -12.91 18.45
C PRO A 75 15.85 -12.56 17.59
N VAL A 76 14.83 -11.95 18.20
CA VAL A 76 13.64 -11.42 17.53
C VAL A 76 13.59 -9.94 17.82
N GLU A 77 13.98 -9.12 16.86
CA GLU A 77 13.89 -7.66 16.94
C GLU A 77 12.47 -7.20 16.61
N TYR A 78 12.00 -6.16 17.31
CA TYR A 78 10.69 -5.59 17.07
C TYR A 78 10.79 -4.45 16.07
N VAL A 79 10.14 -4.61 14.95
CA VAL A 79 9.97 -3.55 13.95
C VAL A 79 8.58 -2.92 14.16
N GLU A 80 8.52 -1.64 14.49
CA GLU A 80 7.25 -0.95 14.77
C GLU A 80 6.44 -0.77 13.50
N LEU A 81 7.05 -0.15 12.49
CA LEU A 81 6.41 0.17 11.22
C LEU A 81 7.29 -0.27 10.04
N GLU A 82 6.68 -0.83 9.04
CA GLU A 82 7.32 -1.17 7.78
C GLU A 82 6.61 -0.50 6.62
N TYR A 83 7.38 -0.09 5.63
CA TYR A 83 6.89 0.60 4.44
C TYR A 83 7.61 0.07 3.21
N TYR A 84 6.85 -0.43 2.25
CA TYR A 84 7.35 -0.95 0.99
C TYR A 84 6.65 -0.29 -0.19
N LEU A 85 7.43 0.25 -1.10
CA LEU A 85 6.97 0.72 -2.39
C LEU A 85 7.10 -0.44 -3.38
N LEU A 86 5.98 -0.95 -3.85
CA LEU A 86 5.89 -2.05 -4.80
C LEU A 86 5.54 -1.52 -6.19
N ASN A 87 6.25 -1.97 -7.23
CA ASN A 87 5.77 -1.90 -8.60
C ASN A 87 4.87 -3.12 -8.85
N LYS A 88 3.57 -2.98 -8.54
CA LYS A 88 2.62 -4.09 -8.59
C LYS A 88 2.53 -4.70 -10.00
N PRO A 89 2.65 -6.01 -10.15
CA PRO A 89 2.42 -6.70 -11.42
C PRO A 89 0.93 -6.95 -11.68
N GLN A 90 0.59 -7.24 -12.92
CA GLN A 90 -0.71 -7.82 -13.27
C GLN A 90 -0.87 -9.22 -12.67
N GLY A 91 -2.11 -9.70 -12.56
CA GLY A 91 -2.42 -11.04 -12.07
C GLY A 91 -2.41 -11.20 -10.54
N VAL A 92 -1.98 -10.17 -9.80
CA VAL A 92 -1.91 -10.16 -8.34
C VAL A 92 -2.97 -9.23 -7.76
N ILE A 93 -3.66 -9.66 -6.70
CA ILE A 93 -4.73 -8.87 -6.07
C ILE A 93 -4.20 -7.97 -4.96
N SER A 94 -4.79 -6.77 -4.83
CA SER A 94 -4.52 -5.82 -3.74
C SER A 94 -5.29 -6.21 -2.49
N ALA A 95 -4.84 -7.26 -1.82
CA ALA A 95 -5.39 -7.77 -0.57
C ALA A 95 -4.27 -8.13 0.40
N THR A 96 -4.60 -8.25 1.68
CA THR A 96 -3.67 -8.70 2.74
C THR A 96 -3.45 -10.20 2.66
N GLU A 97 -4.53 -10.96 2.45
CA GLU A 97 -4.51 -12.41 2.30
C GLU A 97 -5.65 -12.87 1.37
N ASP A 98 -5.45 -13.99 0.68
CA ASP A 98 -6.47 -14.65 -0.12
C ASP A 98 -6.15 -16.16 -0.19
N ARG A 99 -7.20 -17.00 -0.23
CA ARG A 99 -7.04 -18.47 -0.24
C ARG A 99 -6.71 -19.05 -1.62
N ARG A 100 -6.97 -18.30 -2.69
CA ARG A 100 -6.91 -18.81 -4.08
C ARG A 100 -5.94 -18.03 -4.97
N ARG A 101 -5.68 -16.78 -4.64
CA ARG A 101 -4.90 -15.86 -5.48
C ARG A 101 -3.72 -15.30 -4.72
N LYS A 102 -2.62 -15.10 -5.42
CA LYS A 102 -1.45 -14.41 -4.88
C LYS A 102 -1.81 -12.95 -4.59
N THR A 103 -1.45 -12.48 -3.40
CA THR A 103 -1.69 -11.10 -2.96
C THR A 103 -0.44 -10.25 -3.11
N VAL A 104 -0.61 -8.94 -3.06
CA VAL A 104 0.53 -8.00 -3.08
C VAL A 104 1.42 -8.14 -1.84
N VAL A 105 0.88 -8.59 -0.70
CA VAL A 105 1.66 -8.82 0.52
C VAL A 105 2.50 -10.10 0.42
N ASP A 106 2.06 -11.08 -0.39
CA ASP A 106 2.84 -12.31 -0.65
C ASP A 106 4.09 -12.05 -1.51
N LEU A 107 4.18 -10.89 -2.18
CA LEU A 107 5.35 -10.49 -2.94
C LEU A 107 6.49 -9.95 -2.06
N ILE A 108 6.21 -9.57 -0.81
CA ILE A 108 7.19 -8.98 0.10
C ILE A 108 7.85 -10.09 0.91
N ASP A 109 8.98 -10.59 0.44
CA ASP A 109 9.68 -11.72 1.08
C ASP A 109 10.40 -11.29 2.37
N GLU A 110 10.93 -10.06 2.42
CA GLU A 110 11.73 -9.54 3.54
C GLU A 110 10.91 -8.95 4.69
N LYS A 111 9.58 -9.11 4.65
CA LYS A 111 8.72 -8.55 5.71
C LYS A 111 8.99 -9.19 7.07
N SER A 112 9.15 -8.35 8.08
CA SER A 112 9.22 -8.76 9.49
C SER A 112 7.84 -8.78 10.14
N ARG A 113 6.97 -7.85 9.71
CA ARG A 113 5.60 -7.68 10.21
C ARG A 113 4.62 -8.62 9.51
N LYS A 114 3.70 -9.18 10.29
CA LYS A 114 2.59 -9.99 9.75
C LYS A 114 1.37 -9.14 9.34
N ASP A 115 1.22 -7.96 9.92
CA ASP A 115 0.04 -7.10 9.80
C ASP A 115 0.16 -6.04 8.68
N LEU A 116 0.99 -6.31 7.67
CA LEU A 116 1.09 -5.46 6.48
C LEU A 116 -0.20 -5.51 5.66
N PHE A 117 -0.55 -4.37 5.06
CA PHE A 117 -1.68 -4.24 4.14
C PHE A 117 -1.38 -3.22 3.02
N PRO A 118 -2.03 -3.33 1.86
CA PRO A 118 -1.87 -2.37 0.79
C PRO A 118 -2.63 -1.06 1.10
N VAL A 119 -1.99 0.08 0.84
CA VAL A 119 -2.60 1.41 0.94
C VAL A 119 -3.37 1.72 -0.33
N GLY A 120 -4.66 1.48 -0.28
CA GLY A 120 -5.54 1.51 -1.42
C GLY A 120 -5.47 0.22 -2.25
N ARG A 121 -6.14 0.25 -3.38
CA ARG A 121 -6.26 -0.92 -4.25
C ARG A 121 -5.99 -0.54 -5.70
N LEU A 122 -5.27 -1.40 -6.39
CA LEU A 122 -5.19 -1.46 -7.84
C LEU A 122 -5.89 -2.74 -8.29
N ASP A 123 -6.53 -2.68 -9.43
CA ASP A 123 -7.20 -3.84 -10.01
C ASP A 123 -6.19 -4.94 -10.34
N ILE A 124 -6.67 -6.16 -10.56
CA ILE A 124 -5.82 -7.32 -10.83
C ILE A 124 -4.95 -7.13 -12.09
N ASP A 125 -5.45 -6.42 -13.08
CA ASP A 125 -4.82 -6.11 -14.36
C ASP A 125 -4.15 -4.72 -14.41
N THR A 126 -4.17 -3.96 -13.30
CA THR A 126 -3.52 -2.66 -13.17
C THR A 126 -2.15 -2.83 -12.53
N GLU A 127 -1.15 -2.16 -13.08
CA GLU A 127 0.23 -2.17 -12.64
C GLU A 127 0.63 -0.89 -11.88
N GLY A 128 1.86 -0.89 -11.38
CA GLY A 128 2.55 0.29 -10.90
C GLY A 128 2.55 0.48 -9.40
N LEU A 129 2.71 1.71 -8.95
CA LEU A 129 2.98 2.07 -7.57
C LEU A 129 1.87 1.63 -6.62
N LEU A 130 2.24 0.80 -5.66
CA LEU A 130 1.40 0.44 -4.52
C LEU A 130 2.23 0.47 -3.23
N LEU A 131 1.81 1.28 -2.26
CA LEU A 131 2.40 1.31 -0.93
C LEU A 131 1.84 0.14 -0.11
N ILE A 132 2.72 -0.59 0.57
CA ILE A 132 2.38 -1.66 1.52
C ILE A 132 2.98 -1.29 2.87
N THR A 133 2.19 -1.29 3.93
CA THR A 133 2.61 -0.88 5.27
C THR A 133 1.68 -1.46 6.34
N ASN A 134 2.08 -1.33 7.60
CA ASN A 134 1.21 -1.51 8.78
C ASN A 134 0.86 -0.19 9.47
N ASP A 135 1.19 0.97 8.87
CA ASP A 135 0.84 2.30 9.36
C ASP A 135 -0.56 2.71 8.91
N GLY A 136 -1.56 2.46 9.75
CA GLY A 136 -2.94 2.85 9.50
C GLY A 136 -3.16 4.36 9.45
N ALA A 137 -2.34 5.15 10.17
CA ALA A 137 -2.46 6.60 10.18
C ALA A 137 -2.00 7.21 8.84
N LEU A 138 -0.87 6.73 8.32
CA LEU A 138 -0.40 7.12 6.99
C LEU A 138 -1.41 6.69 5.90
N ALA A 139 -1.87 5.44 5.96
CA ALA A 139 -2.87 4.95 5.01
C ALA A 139 -4.13 5.81 5.00
N HIS A 140 -4.63 6.21 6.17
CA HIS A 140 -5.79 7.10 6.27
C HIS A 140 -5.50 8.47 5.65
N ARG A 141 -4.32 9.07 5.90
CA ARG A 141 -3.94 10.36 5.27
C ARG A 141 -3.93 10.29 3.74
N LEU A 142 -3.43 9.19 3.18
CA LEU A 142 -3.33 9.02 1.72
C LEU A 142 -4.65 8.63 1.04
N LEU A 143 -5.59 8.01 1.78
CA LEU A 143 -6.81 7.45 1.20
C LEU A 143 -8.07 8.22 1.54
N ALA A 144 -8.08 9.06 2.59
CA ALA A 144 -9.27 9.79 2.99
C ALA A 144 -9.74 10.73 1.88
N PRO A 145 -11.01 10.64 1.44
CA PRO A 145 -11.52 11.43 0.31
C PRO A 145 -11.33 12.94 0.49
N GLY A 146 -11.44 13.45 1.71
CA GLY A 146 -11.27 14.87 2.02
C GLY A 146 -9.85 15.42 1.86
N HIS A 147 -8.85 14.56 1.70
CA HIS A 147 -7.46 15.00 1.48
C HIS A 147 -7.11 15.16 0.00
N HIS A 148 -7.97 14.72 -0.92
CA HIS A 148 -7.80 14.86 -2.38
C HIS A 148 -6.40 14.50 -2.87
N VAL A 149 -5.81 13.44 -2.31
CA VAL A 149 -4.44 13.03 -2.66
C VAL A 149 -4.39 12.57 -4.12
N ASP A 150 -3.55 13.24 -4.89
CA ASP A 150 -3.36 12.98 -6.31
C ASP A 150 -2.90 11.56 -6.59
N LYS A 151 -3.46 10.97 -7.60
CA LYS A 151 -3.06 9.66 -8.14
C LYS A 151 -2.87 9.82 -9.64
N VAL A 152 -1.63 9.69 -10.07
CA VAL A 152 -1.28 9.82 -11.48
C VAL A 152 -1.18 8.45 -12.11
N TYR A 153 -1.86 8.30 -13.23
CA TYR A 153 -1.88 7.08 -14.02
C TYR A 153 -1.38 7.35 -15.44
N GLU A 154 -0.77 6.36 -16.03
CA GLU A 154 -0.53 6.26 -17.45
C GLU A 154 -1.41 5.15 -18.01
N ALA A 155 -2.14 5.45 -19.07
CA ALA A 155 -3.03 4.50 -19.72
C ALA A 155 -2.78 4.45 -21.22
N ARG A 156 -2.64 3.22 -21.75
CA ARG A 156 -2.72 2.95 -23.16
C ARG A 156 -4.16 2.55 -23.46
N CYS A 157 -4.78 3.26 -24.38
CA CYS A 157 -6.20 3.12 -24.71
C CYS A 157 -6.36 2.74 -26.17
N GLU A 158 -7.41 1.97 -26.45
CA GLU A 158 -7.85 1.69 -27.80
C GLU A 158 -8.40 2.95 -28.46
N GLY A 159 -8.13 3.15 -29.74
CA GLY A 159 -8.66 4.25 -30.51
C GLY A 159 -7.94 5.59 -30.33
N PHE A 160 -8.50 6.61 -30.94
CA PHE A 160 -7.99 7.97 -30.96
C PHE A 160 -8.73 8.81 -29.91
N VAL A 161 -8.06 9.14 -28.80
CA VAL A 161 -8.66 9.99 -27.75
C VAL A 161 -8.88 11.40 -28.31
N PRO A 162 -10.14 11.89 -28.37
CA PRO A 162 -10.44 13.22 -28.94
C PRO A 162 -10.02 14.35 -27.99
N ASP A 163 -9.72 15.54 -28.54
CA ASP A 163 -9.30 16.68 -27.71
C ASP A 163 -10.39 17.14 -26.73
N GLU A 164 -11.65 16.95 -27.09
CA GLU A 164 -12.81 17.27 -26.26
C GLU A 164 -12.86 16.44 -24.97
N ALA A 165 -12.22 15.26 -24.97
CA ALA A 165 -12.10 14.44 -23.77
C ALA A 165 -11.39 15.18 -22.63
N VAL A 166 -10.37 15.99 -22.95
CA VAL A 166 -9.64 16.78 -21.95
C VAL A 166 -10.58 17.71 -21.16
N GLN A 167 -11.48 18.39 -21.88
CA GLN A 167 -12.46 19.26 -21.23
C GLN A 167 -13.50 18.49 -20.42
N LYS A 168 -14.00 17.36 -20.93
CA LYS A 168 -14.93 16.50 -20.19
C LYS A 168 -14.32 16.01 -18.86
N PHE A 169 -13.05 15.62 -18.85
CA PHE A 169 -12.36 15.20 -17.62
C PHE A 169 -12.21 16.36 -16.64
N ARG A 170 -11.86 17.55 -17.13
CA ARG A 170 -11.69 18.77 -16.30
C ARG A 170 -12.99 19.23 -15.64
N GLU A 171 -14.11 19.01 -16.28
CA GLU A 171 -15.44 19.35 -15.73
C GLU A 171 -15.98 18.27 -14.75
N GLY A 172 -15.38 17.09 -14.77
CA GLY A 172 -15.92 15.90 -14.16
C GLY A 172 -17.01 15.28 -15.03
N MET A 173 -17.41 14.04 -14.73
CA MET A 173 -18.43 13.37 -15.53
C MET A 173 -19.31 12.46 -14.69
N THR A 174 -20.53 12.25 -15.16
CA THR A 174 -21.42 11.23 -14.64
C THR A 174 -21.42 10.07 -15.61
N LEU A 175 -21.00 8.89 -15.12
CA LEU A 175 -20.91 7.67 -15.92
C LEU A 175 -22.30 7.07 -16.20
N ALA A 176 -22.40 6.17 -17.17
CA ALA A 176 -23.65 5.57 -17.62
C ALA A 176 -24.48 4.91 -16.50
N ASP A 177 -23.84 4.42 -15.42
CA ASP A 177 -24.51 3.85 -14.23
C ASP A 177 -24.89 4.90 -13.17
N GLY A 178 -24.72 6.19 -13.46
CA GLY A 178 -25.04 7.28 -12.55
C GLY A 178 -23.93 7.64 -11.56
N LEU A 179 -22.76 7.00 -11.63
CA LEU A 179 -21.62 7.37 -10.77
C LEU A 179 -21.03 8.71 -11.23
N SER A 180 -21.12 9.73 -10.37
CA SER A 180 -20.46 11.02 -10.63
C SER A 180 -18.99 10.93 -10.27
N CYS A 181 -18.11 11.30 -11.20
CA CYS A 181 -16.67 11.42 -11.01
C CYS A 181 -16.29 12.90 -10.85
N MET A 182 -15.39 13.15 -9.90
CA MET A 182 -14.84 14.48 -9.67
C MET A 182 -14.04 14.96 -10.91
N PRO A 183 -13.85 16.29 -11.06
CA PRO A 183 -12.88 16.84 -11.99
C PRO A 183 -11.55 16.10 -11.91
N ALA A 184 -10.97 15.84 -13.08
CA ALA A 184 -9.71 15.15 -13.25
C ALA A 184 -8.91 15.78 -14.39
N GLU A 185 -7.60 15.57 -14.41
CA GLU A 185 -6.75 16.01 -15.51
C GLU A 185 -6.52 14.84 -16.47
N LEU A 186 -6.64 15.13 -17.76
CA LEU A 186 -6.28 14.24 -18.86
C LEU A 186 -5.27 14.94 -19.75
N GLU A 187 -4.10 14.34 -19.90
CA GLU A 187 -3.05 14.76 -20.83
C GLU A 187 -2.89 13.70 -21.91
N ILE A 188 -2.98 14.09 -23.17
CA ILE A 188 -2.77 13.18 -24.30
C ILE A 188 -1.30 13.25 -24.68
N LEU A 189 -0.56 12.17 -24.43
CA LEU A 189 0.88 12.11 -24.64
C LEU A 189 1.22 11.72 -26.08
N GLU A 190 0.49 10.74 -26.62
CA GLU A 190 0.72 10.22 -27.96
C GLU A 190 -0.58 9.70 -28.55
N ARG A 191 -0.73 9.84 -29.86
CA ARG A 191 -1.79 9.21 -30.66
C ARG A 191 -1.16 8.50 -31.84
N ARG A 192 -1.50 7.23 -32.02
CA ARG A 192 -1.11 6.43 -33.18
C ARG A 192 -2.34 6.13 -34.00
N THR A 193 -2.32 6.50 -35.24
CA THR A 193 -3.37 6.15 -36.19
C THR A 193 -3.28 4.70 -36.61
N GLU A 194 -4.38 4.14 -37.07
CA GLU A 194 -4.41 2.82 -37.69
C GLU A 194 -3.44 2.76 -38.88
N ASP A 195 -2.61 1.72 -38.93
CA ASP A 195 -1.77 1.42 -40.05
C ASP A 195 -2.31 0.19 -40.79
N GLN A 196 -2.99 0.44 -41.89
CA GLN A 196 -3.60 -0.61 -42.72
C GLN A 196 -2.57 -1.58 -43.33
N LYS A 197 -1.30 -1.20 -43.43
CA LYS A 197 -0.26 -2.08 -44.00
C LYS A 197 0.22 -3.11 -42.97
N THR A 198 0.29 -2.70 -41.71
CA THR A 198 0.72 -3.60 -40.60
C THR A 198 -0.42 -4.21 -39.86
N GLY A 199 -1.67 -3.73 -40.07
CA GLY A 199 -2.86 -4.15 -39.30
C GLY A 199 -2.86 -3.65 -37.87
N THR A 200 -2.04 -2.63 -37.53
CA THR A 200 -1.96 -2.06 -36.20
C THR A 200 -3.15 -1.15 -35.99
N ALA A 201 -3.97 -1.42 -34.96
CA ALA A 201 -5.11 -0.60 -34.57
C ALA A 201 -4.68 0.78 -34.05
N ALA A 202 -5.58 1.75 -34.13
CA ALA A 202 -5.35 3.06 -33.52
C ALA A 202 -5.23 2.93 -31.99
N GLU A 203 -4.28 3.59 -31.40
CA GLU A 203 -4.05 3.64 -29.96
C GLU A 203 -3.68 5.05 -29.51
N SER A 204 -4.00 5.37 -28.27
CA SER A 204 -3.57 6.61 -27.61
C SER A 204 -2.89 6.28 -26.29
N LEU A 205 -1.80 7.00 -25.99
CA LEU A 205 -1.16 7.02 -24.68
C LEU A 205 -1.58 8.30 -23.95
N VAL A 206 -2.12 8.15 -22.75
CA VAL A 206 -2.61 9.28 -21.95
C VAL A 206 -2.07 9.21 -20.53
N ARG A 207 -2.01 10.39 -19.89
CA ARG A 207 -1.77 10.52 -18.45
C ARG A 207 -2.99 11.13 -17.78
N LEU A 208 -3.38 10.55 -16.64
CA LEU A 208 -4.55 10.99 -15.89
C LEU A 208 -4.16 11.30 -14.45
N THR A 209 -4.62 12.44 -13.94
CA THR A 209 -4.51 12.78 -12.51
C THR A 209 -5.90 12.78 -11.89
N LEU A 210 -6.10 11.89 -10.92
CA LEU A 210 -7.35 11.75 -10.16
C LEU A 210 -7.14 12.14 -8.70
N HIS A 211 -8.14 12.79 -8.10
CA HIS A 211 -8.14 13.22 -6.68
C HIS A 211 -8.98 12.30 -5.78
N GLU A 212 -9.55 11.25 -6.35
CA GLU A 212 -10.36 10.24 -5.68
C GLU A 212 -10.00 8.82 -6.19
N GLY A 213 -10.69 7.79 -5.72
CA GLY A 213 -10.42 6.40 -6.17
C GLY A 213 -11.68 5.56 -6.11
N LYS A 214 -12.56 5.70 -7.12
CA LYS A 214 -13.77 4.89 -7.27
C LYS A 214 -13.47 3.57 -8.00
N PHE A 215 -14.41 2.64 -7.91
CA PHE A 215 -14.28 1.33 -8.54
C PHE A 215 -14.07 1.44 -10.06
N HIS A 216 -12.93 0.94 -10.55
CA HIS A 216 -12.49 0.95 -11.94
C HIS A 216 -12.55 2.35 -12.61
N GLN A 217 -12.33 3.43 -11.84
CA GLN A 217 -12.66 4.79 -12.25
C GLN A 217 -11.98 5.19 -13.57
N VAL A 218 -10.66 5.02 -13.70
CA VAL A 218 -9.93 5.38 -14.93
C VAL A 218 -10.51 4.64 -16.14
N LYS A 219 -10.72 3.34 -16.03
CA LYS A 219 -11.23 2.51 -17.13
C LYS A 219 -12.59 2.97 -17.60
N ARG A 220 -13.48 3.23 -16.63
CA ARG A 220 -14.87 3.67 -16.91
C ARG A 220 -14.93 5.08 -17.48
N MET A 221 -14.10 5.99 -16.99
CA MET A 221 -14.01 7.35 -17.54
C MET A 221 -13.47 7.34 -18.97
N MET A 222 -12.49 6.50 -19.28
CA MET A 222 -11.96 6.35 -20.64
C MET A 222 -12.95 5.65 -21.58
N GLU A 223 -13.71 4.67 -21.08
CA GLU A 223 -14.80 4.03 -21.82
C GLU A 223 -15.90 5.02 -22.19
N GLU A 224 -16.24 5.96 -21.28
CA GLU A 224 -17.24 7.02 -21.51
C GLU A 224 -16.85 8.00 -22.64
N VAL A 225 -15.58 8.12 -22.95
CA VAL A 225 -15.09 8.90 -24.10
C VAL A 225 -14.77 8.01 -25.32
N GLY A 226 -15.21 6.76 -25.29
CA GLY A 226 -15.10 5.83 -26.42
C GLY A 226 -13.70 5.22 -26.62
N CYS A 227 -12.82 5.29 -25.62
CA CYS A 227 -11.43 4.81 -25.70
C CYS A 227 -11.09 3.83 -24.57
N PRO A 228 -11.53 2.56 -24.66
CA PRO A 228 -11.29 1.56 -23.61
C PRO A 228 -9.81 1.41 -23.26
N VAL A 229 -9.51 1.19 -21.98
CA VAL A 229 -8.14 1.04 -21.48
C VAL A 229 -7.62 -0.36 -21.80
N LEU A 230 -6.51 -0.44 -22.53
CA LEU A 230 -5.78 -1.67 -22.84
C LEU A 230 -4.71 -1.99 -21.78
N HIS A 231 -4.05 -0.95 -21.24
CA HIS A 231 -3.06 -1.09 -20.18
C HIS A 231 -3.12 0.10 -19.23
N LEU A 232 -3.01 -0.14 -17.94
CA LEU A 232 -3.08 0.88 -16.89
C LEU A 232 -1.96 0.71 -15.87
N LYS A 233 -1.24 1.81 -15.62
CA LYS A 233 -0.14 1.84 -14.66
C LYS A 233 -0.24 3.07 -13.77
N ARG A 234 -0.21 2.89 -12.45
CA ARG A 234 -0.14 4.03 -11.53
C ARG A 234 1.32 4.48 -11.35
N LEU A 235 1.60 5.74 -11.65
CA LEU A 235 2.92 6.34 -11.56
C LEU A 235 3.20 6.99 -10.21
N SER A 236 2.15 7.59 -9.58
CA SER A 236 2.33 8.24 -8.28
C SER A 236 1.06 8.21 -7.43
N MET A 237 1.24 8.43 -6.13
CA MET A 237 0.18 8.64 -5.15
C MET A 237 0.66 9.68 -4.12
N GLY A 238 0.11 10.90 -4.19
CA GLY A 238 0.62 12.05 -3.47
C GLY A 238 2.10 12.28 -3.78
N PRO A 239 2.96 12.44 -2.77
CA PRO A 239 4.38 12.67 -2.98
C PRO A 239 5.17 11.40 -3.36
N LEU A 240 4.58 10.20 -3.22
CA LEU A 240 5.23 8.95 -3.62
C LEU A 240 5.18 8.80 -5.14
N LYS A 241 6.34 8.55 -5.75
CA LYS A 241 6.51 8.28 -7.18
C LYS A 241 7.01 6.86 -7.38
N LEU A 242 6.55 6.22 -8.45
CA LEU A 242 7.08 4.93 -8.87
C LEU A 242 8.57 5.11 -9.18
N ASP A 243 9.37 4.22 -8.65
CA ASP A 243 10.80 4.18 -8.89
C ASP A 243 11.07 3.50 -10.24
N ASP A 244 11.65 4.22 -11.17
CA ASP A 244 11.92 3.73 -12.54
C ASP A 244 12.93 2.57 -12.58
N THR A 245 13.70 2.39 -11.48
CA THR A 245 14.65 1.27 -11.37
C THR A 245 13.97 -0.03 -10.96
N LEU A 246 12.75 0.02 -10.40
CA LEU A 246 12.00 -1.16 -10.01
C LEU A 246 11.30 -1.80 -11.21
N LYS A 247 11.67 -3.02 -11.55
CA LYS A 247 10.92 -3.82 -12.51
C LYS A 247 9.55 -4.19 -11.94
N THR A 248 8.65 -4.54 -12.83
CA THR A 248 7.32 -5.04 -12.44
C THR A 248 7.44 -6.26 -11.54
N GLY A 249 6.79 -6.22 -10.37
CA GLY A 249 6.88 -7.24 -9.33
C GLY A 249 7.97 -6.99 -8.28
N GLU A 250 8.89 -6.07 -8.50
CA GLU A 250 9.92 -5.71 -7.53
C GLU A 250 9.42 -4.65 -6.53
N TYR A 251 10.04 -4.62 -5.36
CA TYR A 251 9.73 -3.68 -4.29
C TYR A 251 11.01 -3.18 -3.61
N ARG A 252 10.91 -2.06 -2.93
CA ARG A 252 11.93 -1.54 -2.01
C ARG A 252 11.30 -0.94 -0.75
N LYS A 253 12.08 -0.79 0.29
CA LYS A 253 11.67 0.01 1.45
C LYS A 253 11.57 1.49 1.07
N LEU A 254 10.68 2.23 1.74
CA LEU A 254 10.68 3.69 1.62
C LEU A 254 11.97 4.27 2.19
N THR A 255 12.47 5.31 1.54
CA THR A 255 13.54 6.16 2.06
C THR A 255 13.04 6.95 3.28
N ASP A 256 13.95 7.48 4.10
CA ASP A 256 13.58 8.27 5.28
C ASP A 256 12.75 9.49 4.89
N LYS A 257 13.11 10.17 3.80
CA LYS A 257 12.35 11.30 3.25
C LYS A 257 10.92 10.91 2.83
N GLU A 258 10.72 9.74 2.26
CA GLU A 258 9.40 9.23 1.87
C GLU A 258 8.55 8.80 3.06
N ARG A 259 9.14 8.59 4.25
CA ARG A 259 8.41 8.26 5.48
C ARG A 259 7.87 9.48 6.22
N GLU A 260 8.39 10.68 5.92
CA GLU A 260 7.97 11.95 6.53
C GLU A 260 6.62 12.47 6.00
N LEU A 261 5.86 11.66 5.29
CA LEU A 261 4.59 11.97 4.63
C LEU A 261 3.39 12.14 5.56
#